data_bd841a3c57f3c791261205208ab4f50f
#
_entry.id   bd841a3c57f3c791261205208ab4f50f
#
_cell.length_a   1.000
_cell.length_b   1.000
_cell.length_c   1.000
_cell.angle_alpha   90.00
_cell.angle_beta   90.00
_cell.angle_gamma   90.00
#
_symmetry.space_group_name_H-M   'P 1'
#
loop_
_entity.id
_entity.type
_entity.pdbx_description
1 polymer ?
#
loop_
_entity_poly.entity_id
_entity_poly.type
_entity_poly.pdbx_seq_one_letter_code
_entity_poly.pdbx_strand_id
1 'polypeptide(L)'
;MDNTKDLGLCPKCGKGHIIEHPFGWSCNNSEKQPDGTWKGCDFVIFKNNNYVGEITEDMVLHLLTQSETREMEMHNKAGRPFHAKLILKDGKVALGFNEHYLEGRCPVCGGRVKKTAKGYACEHFFEEGDSHCNFYIGNFICNRMITEQEAENFLAGRKQVLDGFVSKGGKPFSSLLGLKEDGGVFLNSTICKCPVCGGDIHVSPKAYNCSNYANEDVKCQFFVWRNLDGHIVTPEDVRQLCENGQVDEVLRFYRENGRPFDKQMKFQDGKIVLV
;
A
#
# COMPACT_ATOMS: atom_id res chain seq x y z
N MET A 1 42.86 11.25 36.14
CA MET A 1 41.58 11.99 35.97
C MET A 1 40.86 11.35 34.83
N ASP A 2 39.84 10.52 35.13
CA ASP A 2 39.02 9.92 34.10
C ASP A 2 38.31 11.00 33.29
N ASN A 3 38.75 11.17 32.08
CA ASN A 3 38.18 12.13 31.14
C ASN A 3 36.87 11.54 30.53
N THR A 4 35.94 11.20 31.45
CA THR A 4 34.64 10.66 31.04
C THR A 4 33.84 11.80 30.41
N LYS A 5 33.52 11.63 29.12
CA LYS A 5 32.79 12.64 28.35
C LYS A 5 31.32 12.68 28.79
N ASP A 6 30.85 13.85 29.15
CA ASP A 6 29.45 14.13 29.49
C ASP A 6 28.71 14.61 28.26
N LEU A 7 27.65 13.89 27.88
CA LEU A 7 26.79 14.18 26.72
C LEU A 7 25.49 14.93 27.08
N GLY A 8 25.37 15.37 28.35
CA GLY A 8 24.22 16.18 28.77
C GLY A 8 23.22 15.42 29.64
N LEU A 9 22.09 16.06 29.89
CA LEU A 9 21.07 15.60 30.82
C LEU A 9 20.37 14.31 30.33
N CYS A 10 20.13 13.38 31.25
CA CYS A 10 19.47 12.13 30.94
C CYS A 10 18.00 12.35 30.55
N PRO A 11 17.56 11.92 29.34
CA PRO A 11 16.20 12.13 28.88
C PRO A 11 15.16 11.27 29.62
N LYS A 12 15.62 10.22 30.34
CA LYS A 12 14.71 9.33 31.08
C LYS A 12 14.38 9.84 32.47
N CYS A 13 15.39 10.27 33.24
CA CYS A 13 15.15 10.68 34.63
C CYS A 13 15.19 12.20 34.83
N GLY A 14 15.75 12.97 33.88
CA GLY A 14 15.87 14.42 33.97
C GLY A 14 16.76 14.92 35.12
N LYS A 15 17.55 14.05 35.79
CA LYS A 15 18.34 14.37 36.97
C LYS A 15 19.83 14.07 36.81
N GLY A 16 20.16 12.92 36.22
CA GLY A 16 21.54 12.53 35.97
C GLY A 16 22.00 12.96 34.59
N HIS A 17 23.29 12.79 34.31
CA HIS A 17 23.93 13.06 33.02
C HIS A 17 24.31 11.78 32.31
N ILE A 18 24.38 11.82 30.99
CA ILE A 18 24.79 10.69 30.15
C ILE A 18 26.31 10.69 30.02
N ILE A 19 26.94 9.66 30.57
CA ILE A 19 28.39 9.50 30.63
C ILE A 19 28.81 8.33 29.71
N GLU A 20 29.92 8.52 29.00
CA GLU A 20 30.52 7.49 28.18
C GLU A 20 31.27 6.44 29.02
N HIS A 21 31.09 5.17 28.64
CA HIS A 21 31.78 4.00 29.16
C HIS A 21 32.30 3.12 28.02
N PRO A 22 33.23 2.17 28.29
CA PRO A 22 33.72 1.27 27.26
C PRO A 22 32.64 0.43 26.56
N PHE A 23 31.54 0.12 27.24
CA PHE A 23 30.40 -0.65 26.73
C PHE A 23 29.29 0.19 26.07
N GLY A 24 29.32 1.50 26.28
CA GLY A 24 28.25 2.40 25.78
C GLY A 24 28.10 3.67 26.61
N TRP A 25 26.92 4.20 26.66
CA TRP A 25 26.57 5.44 27.38
C TRP A 25 25.47 5.16 28.40
N SER A 26 25.62 5.58 29.63
CA SER A 26 24.63 5.38 30.68
C SER A 26 24.41 6.63 31.53
N CYS A 27 23.27 6.66 32.23
CA CYS A 27 23.00 7.73 33.19
C CYS A 27 23.83 7.54 34.44
N ASN A 28 24.50 8.60 34.90
CA ASN A 28 25.28 8.60 36.15
C ASN A 28 24.41 8.61 37.42
N ASN A 29 23.09 8.78 37.29
CA ASN A 29 22.12 8.60 38.39
C ASN A 29 21.71 7.10 38.53
N SER A 30 22.67 6.22 38.29
CA SER A 30 22.53 4.77 38.40
C SER A 30 23.65 4.23 39.30
N GLU A 31 23.31 3.46 40.30
CA GLU A 31 24.25 2.95 41.29
C GLU A 31 24.17 1.43 41.40
N LYS A 32 25.29 0.74 41.23
CA LYS A 32 25.38 -0.68 41.41
C LYS A 32 25.40 -1.04 42.90
N GLN A 33 24.46 -1.84 43.35
CA GLN A 33 24.37 -2.27 44.74
C GLN A 33 25.34 -3.45 45.03
N PRO A 34 25.67 -3.72 46.30
CA PRO A 34 26.55 -4.82 46.68
C PRO A 34 26.02 -6.22 46.28
N ASP A 35 24.72 -6.37 46.14
CA ASP A 35 24.04 -7.61 45.69
C ASP A 35 24.06 -7.79 44.16
N GLY A 36 24.69 -6.86 43.44
CA GLY A 36 24.76 -6.88 41.97
C GLY A 36 23.58 -6.24 41.26
N THR A 37 22.54 -5.82 41.96
CA THR A 37 21.38 -5.10 41.39
C THR A 37 21.74 -3.61 41.10
N TRP A 38 20.92 -2.98 40.25
CA TRP A 38 21.08 -1.55 39.95
C TRP A 38 19.92 -0.78 40.56
N LYS A 39 20.25 0.34 41.23
CA LYS A 39 19.31 1.29 41.79
C LYS A 39 19.42 2.63 41.07
N GLY A 40 18.29 3.34 40.88
CA GLY A 40 18.26 4.63 40.23
C GLY A 40 17.80 4.53 38.76
N CYS A 41 18.47 5.30 37.89
CA CYS A 41 18.08 5.33 36.46
C CYS A 41 18.73 4.20 35.67
N ASP A 42 17.93 3.46 34.93
CA ASP A 42 18.37 2.32 34.11
C ASP A 42 18.59 2.72 32.63
N PHE A 43 18.73 4.03 32.34
CA PHE A 43 19.02 4.48 30.98
C PHE A 43 20.42 4.03 30.54
N VAL A 44 20.46 3.29 29.39
CA VAL A 44 21.71 2.84 28.79
C VAL A 44 21.55 2.73 27.26
N ILE A 45 22.57 3.15 26.53
CA ILE A 45 22.74 2.91 25.10
C ILE A 45 24.02 2.10 24.94
N PHE A 46 23.92 0.86 24.46
CA PHE A 46 25.09 0.01 24.21
C PHE A 46 25.75 0.37 22.88
N LYS A 47 27.11 0.35 22.83
CA LYS A 47 27.87 0.56 21.58
C LYS A 47 27.52 -0.50 20.52
N ASN A 48 27.42 -1.76 20.92
CA ASN A 48 27.07 -2.83 19.99
C ASN A 48 25.56 -2.93 19.81
N ASN A 49 25.12 -2.90 18.56
CA ASN A 49 23.74 -3.04 18.16
C ASN A 49 23.59 -4.08 17.05
N ASN A 50 22.59 -4.95 17.16
CA ASN A 50 22.37 -6.07 16.24
C ASN A 50 22.00 -5.68 14.81
N TYR A 51 21.62 -4.42 14.57
CA TYR A 51 21.16 -3.93 13.28
C TYR A 51 22.15 -3.03 12.57
N VAL A 52 22.84 -2.16 13.33
CA VAL A 52 23.81 -1.18 12.79
C VAL A 52 25.27 -1.58 13.05
N GLY A 53 25.50 -2.64 13.84
CA GLY A 53 26.82 -3.00 14.34
C GLY A 53 27.24 -2.10 15.47
N GLU A 54 27.90 -0.97 15.19
CA GLU A 54 28.37 -0.02 16.21
C GLU A 54 27.54 1.26 16.21
N ILE A 55 27.01 1.64 17.37
CA ILE A 55 26.41 2.96 17.58
C ILE A 55 27.53 3.96 17.86
N THR A 56 27.60 5.01 17.05
CA THR A 56 28.58 6.08 17.19
C THR A 56 28.10 7.17 18.15
N GLU A 57 29.03 7.97 18.65
CA GLU A 57 28.69 9.12 19.49
C GLU A 57 27.72 10.10 18.79
N ASP A 58 27.90 10.34 17.48
CA ASP A 58 27.02 11.21 16.70
C ASP A 58 25.56 10.68 16.71
N MET A 59 25.38 9.36 16.57
CA MET A 59 24.06 8.74 16.69
C MET A 59 23.47 8.93 18.09
N VAL A 60 24.29 8.83 19.14
CA VAL A 60 23.85 9.06 20.53
C VAL A 60 23.41 10.51 20.72
N LEU A 61 24.18 11.48 20.23
CA LEU A 61 23.80 12.89 20.28
C LEU A 61 22.48 13.18 19.57
N HIS A 62 22.25 12.57 18.41
CA HIS A 62 20.95 12.66 17.72
C HIS A 62 19.82 12.05 18.56
N LEU A 63 20.04 10.86 19.14
CA LEU A 63 19.06 10.21 20.01
C LEU A 63 18.72 11.05 21.25
N LEU A 64 19.71 11.70 21.85
CA LEU A 64 19.51 12.52 23.04
C LEU A 64 18.82 13.85 22.74
N THR A 65 19.10 14.46 21.57
CA THR A 65 18.58 15.80 21.20
C THR A 65 17.30 15.77 20.40
N GLN A 66 17.15 14.77 19.51
CA GLN A 66 16.04 14.67 18.56
C GLN A 66 15.16 13.44 18.80
N SER A 67 15.54 12.57 19.76
CA SER A 67 14.92 11.28 20.03
C SER A 67 15.01 10.27 18.87
N GLU A 68 15.69 10.60 17.78
CA GLU A 68 15.89 9.74 16.62
C GLU A 68 17.17 10.06 15.85
N THR A 69 17.70 9.07 15.12
CA THR A 69 18.81 9.25 14.16
C THR A 69 18.26 9.56 12.77
N ARG A 70 19.15 9.89 11.84
CA ARG A 70 18.83 9.84 10.41
C ARG A 70 18.53 8.39 9.99
N GLU A 71 17.76 8.23 8.91
CA GLU A 71 17.56 6.94 8.27
C GLU A 71 18.88 6.42 7.70
N MET A 72 19.16 5.14 7.89
CA MET A 72 20.36 4.48 7.44
C MET A 72 20.08 3.04 7.01
N GLU A 73 20.96 2.46 6.20
CA GLU A 73 20.92 1.06 5.89
C GLU A 73 21.34 0.24 7.12
N MET A 74 20.53 -0.74 7.45
CA MET A 74 20.72 -1.68 8.56
C MET A 74 20.59 -3.11 8.04
N HIS A 75 21.03 -4.09 8.82
CA HIS A 75 20.94 -5.51 8.45
C HIS A 75 20.16 -6.28 9.51
N ASN A 76 19.25 -7.14 9.06
CA ASN A 76 18.55 -8.05 9.98
C ASN A 76 19.44 -9.24 10.37
N LYS A 77 18.95 -10.10 11.27
CA LYS A 77 19.69 -11.31 11.74
C LYS A 77 20.11 -12.28 10.63
N ALA A 78 19.45 -12.23 9.45
CA ALA A 78 19.78 -13.02 8.27
C ALA A 78 20.71 -12.26 7.29
N GLY A 79 21.27 -11.13 7.69
CA GLY A 79 22.16 -10.29 6.86
C GLY A 79 21.46 -9.55 5.71
N ARG A 80 20.11 -9.50 5.68
CA ARG A 80 19.38 -8.79 4.63
C ARG A 80 19.32 -7.30 4.96
N PRO A 81 19.66 -6.42 3.99
CA PRO A 81 19.60 -4.98 4.18
C PRO A 81 18.15 -4.47 4.27
N PHE A 82 17.94 -3.44 5.07
CA PHE A 82 16.72 -2.67 5.15
C PHE A 82 17.04 -1.24 5.64
N HIS A 83 16.16 -0.28 5.36
CA HIS A 83 16.32 1.10 5.81
C HIS A 83 15.45 1.37 7.04
N ALA A 84 16.06 1.94 8.06
CA ALA A 84 15.39 2.33 9.29
C ALA A 84 16.21 3.43 10.00
N LYS A 85 15.64 3.98 11.06
CA LYS A 85 16.34 4.87 12.01
C LYS A 85 16.34 4.26 13.40
N LEU A 86 17.27 4.65 14.25
CA LEU A 86 17.17 4.39 15.67
C LEU A 86 16.31 5.46 16.30
N ILE A 87 15.42 5.07 17.20
CA ILE A 87 14.58 5.97 17.99
C ILE A 87 14.77 5.70 19.47
N LEU A 88 14.60 6.73 20.28
CA LEU A 88 14.58 6.61 21.73
C LEU A 88 13.13 6.57 22.21
N LYS A 89 12.68 5.37 22.60
CA LYS A 89 11.33 5.13 23.11
C LYS A 89 11.40 4.61 24.55
N ASP A 90 10.73 5.27 25.48
CA ASP A 90 10.70 4.92 26.91
C ASP A 90 12.10 4.72 27.53
N GLY A 91 13.07 5.54 27.08
CA GLY A 91 14.46 5.47 27.53
C GLY A 91 15.25 4.26 26.99
N LYS A 92 14.77 3.60 25.93
CA LYS A 92 15.44 2.49 25.24
C LYS A 92 15.58 2.79 23.76
N VAL A 93 16.68 2.31 23.18
CA VAL A 93 16.88 2.39 21.73
C VAL A 93 16.04 1.32 21.04
N ALA A 94 15.23 1.73 20.08
CA ALA A 94 14.39 0.87 19.27
C ALA A 94 14.56 1.21 17.78
N LEU A 95 14.04 0.35 16.89
CA LEU A 95 13.94 0.66 15.47
C LEU A 95 12.76 1.60 15.20
N GLY A 96 13.02 2.66 14.46
CA GLY A 96 12.01 3.53 13.88
C GLY A 96 12.00 3.39 12.36
N PHE A 97 10.83 3.39 11.77
CA PHE A 97 10.65 3.38 10.32
C PHE A 97 9.99 4.68 9.88
N ASN A 98 10.42 5.23 8.76
CA ASN A 98 9.69 6.32 8.15
C ASN A 98 8.36 5.78 7.67
N GLU A 99 7.28 6.19 8.31
CA GLU A 99 5.94 5.81 7.91
C GLU A 99 5.57 6.58 6.65
N HIS A 100 5.30 5.83 5.59
CA HIS A 100 4.79 6.37 4.34
C HIS A 100 3.27 6.19 4.31
N TYR A 101 2.55 7.30 4.40
CA TYR A 101 1.10 7.34 4.37
C TYR A 101 0.60 7.68 2.97
N LEU A 102 -0.48 7.03 2.57
CA LEU A 102 -1.24 7.35 1.39
C LEU A 102 -2.09 8.61 1.64
N GLU A 103 -2.49 9.28 0.55
CA GLU A 103 -3.36 10.48 0.64
C GLU A 103 -4.79 10.12 1.07
N GLY A 104 -5.28 8.95 0.59
CA GLY A 104 -6.60 8.44 0.91
C GLY A 104 -6.77 7.99 2.36
N ARG A 105 -8.02 8.00 2.83
CA ARG A 105 -8.38 7.59 4.18
C ARG A 105 -8.92 6.17 4.22
N CYS A 106 -8.77 5.54 5.37
CA CYS A 106 -9.35 4.21 5.63
C CYS A 106 -10.88 4.25 5.48
N PRO A 107 -11.47 3.42 4.60
CA PRO A 107 -12.92 3.43 4.37
C PRO A 107 -13.70 2.85 5.56
N VAL A 108 -13.02 2.15 6.49
CA VAL A 108 -13.66 1.51 7.64
C VAL A 108 -13.74 2.46 8.84
N CYS A 109 -12.65 3.15 9.18
CA CYS A 109 -12.57 3.96 10.40
C CYS A 109 -12.15 5.43 10.19
N GLY A 110 -11.84 5.83 8.95
CA GLY A 110 -11.39 7.19 8.63
C GLY A 110 -9.92 7.49 8.98
N GLY A 111 -9.19 6.56 9.61
CA GLY A 111 -7.78 6.69 9.94
C GLY A 111 -6.88 6.82 8.70
N ARG A 112 -5.59 7.12 8.91
CA ARG A 112 -4.62 7.15 7.81
C ARG A 112 -4.29 5.73 7.34
N VAL A 113 -3.96 5.59 6.07
CA VAL A 113 -3.49 4.33 5.49
C VAL A 113 -2.01 4.42 5.23
N LYS A 114 -1.22 3.47 5.75
CA LYS A 114 0.22 3.43 5.59
C LYS A 114 0.69 2.26 4.75
N LYS A 115 1.76 2.49 3.99
CA LYS A 115 2.49 1.45 3.29
C LYS A 115 3.24 0.58 4.27
N THR A 116 3.14 -0.72 4.12
CA THR A 116 3.86 -1.74 4.90
C THR A 116 4.66 -2.65 3.98
N ALA A 117 5.51 -3.50 4.52
CA ALA A 117 6.27 -4.48 3.73
C ALA A 117 5.38 -5.46 2.94
N LYS A 118 4.14 -5.68 3.36
CA LYS A 118 3.24 -6.67 2.76
C LYS A 118 2.00 -6.06 2.08
N GLY A 119 1.77 -4.76 2.20
CA GLY A 119 0.61 -4.09 1.64
C GLY A 119 0.35 -2.71 2.23
N TYR A 120 -0.88 -2.27 2.15
CA TYR A 120 -1.35 -0.99 2.65
C TYR A 120 -2.34 -1.24 3.78
N ALA A 121 -2.07 -0.74 4.96
CA ALA A 121 -2.83 -1.00 6.18
C ALA A 121 -3.32 0.29 6.83
N CYS A 122 -4.47 0.25 7.46
CA CYS A 122 -4.87 1.32 8.38
C CYS A 122 -3.81 1.49 9.48
N GLU A 123 -3.57 2.72 9.94
CA GLU A 123 -2.67 2.98 11.06
C GLU A 123 -3.08 2.22 12.33
N HIS A 124 -4.37 1.97 12.51
CA HIS A 124 -4.93 1.22 13.64
C HIS A 124 -4.94 -0.32 13.44
N PHE A 125 -4.38 -0.83 12.33
CA PHE A 125 -4.40 -2.27 12.02
C PHE A 125 -3.64 -3.12 13.05
N PHE A 126 -2.60 -2.57 13.68
CA PHE A 126 -1.76 -3.26 14.67
C PHE A 126 -2.09 -2.86 16.11
N GLU A 127 -3.16 -2.09 16.31
CA GLU A 127 -3.64 -1.74 17.64
C GLU A 127 -4.50 -2.87 18.21
N GLU A 128 -4.63 -2.91 19.54
CA GLU A 128 -5.47 -3.86 20.25
C GLU A 128 -6.71 -3.17 20.83
N GLY A 129 -7.77 -3.94 21.05
CA GLY A 129 -9.02 -3.45 21.66
C GLY A 129 -9.89 -2.64 20.69
N ASP A 130 -10.59 -1.65 21.20
CA ASP A 130 -11.63 -0.90 20.48
C ASP A 130 -11.08 -0.01 19.35
N SER A 131 -9.77 0.29 19.36
CA SER A 131 -9.10 1.05 18.31
C SER A 131 -8.71 0.20 17.09
N HIS A 132 -8.78 -1.13 17.18
CA HIS A 132 -8.38 -2.02 16.11
C HIS A 132 -9.20 -1.82 14.84
N CYS A 133 -8.53 -1.80 13.68
CA CYS A 133 -9.16 -1.69 12.38
C CYS A 133 -8.61 -2.75 11.42
N ASN A 134 -9.49 -3.54 10.83
CA ASN A 134 -9.13 -4.66 9.94
C ASN A 134 -8.78 -4.25 8.51
N PHE A 135 -8.76 -2.96 8.18
CA PHE A 135 -8.53 -2.52 6.81
C PHE A 135 -7.10 -2.82 6.34
N TYR A 136 -7.01 -3.59 5.27
CA TYR A 136 -5.75 -4.00 4.67
C TYR A 136 -5.90 -4.33 3.18
N ILE A 137 -5.00 -3.78 2.36
CA ILE A 137 -4.83 -4.15 0.94
C ILE A 137 -3.48 -4.85 0.79
N GLY A 138 -3.47 -6.12 0.38
CA GLY A 138 -2.23 -6.85 0.15
C GLY A 138 -1.43 -6.33 -1.04
N ASN A 139 -0.08 -6.38 -0.96
CA ASN A 139 0.80 -6.06 -2.08
C ASN A 139 0.57 -6.96 -3.29
N PHE A 140 0.12 -8.20 -3.07
CA PHE A 140 -0.13 -9.16 -4.12
C PHE A 140 -1.57 -9.66 -4.05
N ILE A 141 -2.26 -9.60 -5.18
CA ILE A 141 -3.59 -10.16 -5.38
C ILE A 141 -3.50 -11.05 -6.62
N CYS A 142 -3.83 -12.34 -6.49
CA CYS A 142 -3.74 -13.33 -7.58
C CYS A 142 -2.41 -13.24 -8.37
N ASN A 143 -1.28 -13.27 -7.65
CA ASN A 143 0.09 -13.19 -8.17
C ASN A 143 0.44 -11.89 -8.93
N ARG A 144 -0.38 -10.84 -8.84
CA ARG A 144 -0.13 -9.52 -9.37
C ARG A 144 0.16 -8.53 -8.25
N MET A 145 1.22 -7.73 -8.41
CA MET A 145 1.54 -6.66 -7.48
C MET A 145 0.56 -5.49 -7.66
N ILE A 146 0.05 -4.99 -6.54
CA ILE A 146 -0.77 -3.78 -6.46
C ILE A 146 0.16 -2.60 -6.20
N THR A 147 0.14 -1.63 -7.10
CA THR A 147 0.93 -0.40 -6.97
C THR A 147 0.29 0.57 -5.98
N GLU A 148 1.08 1.51 -5.50
CA GLU A 148 0.61 2.56 -4.60
C GLU A 148 -0.48 3.42 -5.24
N GLN A 149 -0.30 3.78 -6.53
CA GLN A 149 -1.30 4.54 -7.27
C GLN A 149 -2.63 3.79 -7.40
N GLU A 150 -2.59 2.47 -7.57
CA GLU A 150 -3.81 1.64 -7.60
C GLU A 150 -4.48 1.60 -6.22
N ALA A 151 -3.70 1.48 -5.15
CA ALA A 151 -4.22 1.55 -3.79
C ALA A 151 -4.87 2.92 -3.49
N GLU A 152 -4.24 4.03 -3.92
CA GLU A 152 -4.82 5.38 -3.83
C GLU A 152 -6.15 5.48 -4.58
N ASN A 153 -6.22 4.94 -5.79
CA ASN A 153 -7.46 4.93 -6.54
C ASN A 153 -8.56 4.13 -5.82
N PHE A 154 -8.21 3.00 -5.18
CA PHE A 154 -9.17 2.23 -4.38
C PHE A 154 -9.66 3.03 -3.17
N LEU A 155 -8.77 3.72 -2.46
CA LEU A 155 -9.14 4.58 -1.34
C LEU A 155 -10.02 5.76 -1.76
N ALA A 156 -9.83 6.25 -2.98
CA ALA A 156 -10.70 7.26 -3.59
C ALA A 156 -12.05 6.69 -4.09
N GLY A 157 -12.38 5.43 -3.78
CA GLY A 157 -13.61 4.76 -4.21
C GLY A 157 -13.67 4.37 -5.68
N ARG A 158 -12.55 4.50 -6.41
CA ARG A 158 -12.50 4.18 -7.84
C ARG A 158 -12.36 2.68 -8.06
N LYS A 159 -13.19 2.15 -8.95
CA LYS A 159 -13.07 0.80 -9.47
C LYS A 159 -12.18 0.82 -10.70
N GLN A 160 -11.23 -0.13 -10.79
CA GLN A 160 -10.24 -0.18 -11.87
C GLN A 160 -10.23 -1.54 -12.54
N VAL A 161 -10.18 -1.56 -13.88
CA VAL A 161 -9.86 -2.78 -14.63
C VAL A 161 -8.35 -2.93 -14.66
N LEU A 162 -7.87 -4.00 -14.06
CA LEU A 162 -6.45 -4.32 -13.99
C LEU A 162 -6.15 -5.64 -14.71
N ASP A 163 -4.98 -5.69 -15.32
CA ASP A 163 -4.49 -6.84 -16.08
C ASP A 163 -3.33 -7.54 -15.32
N GLY A 164 -2.94 -8.72 -15.79
CA GLY A 164 -1.78 -9.43 -15.30
C GLY A 164 -2.02 -10.27 -14.05
N PHE A 165 -3.28 -10.54 -13.71
CA PHE A 165 -3.61 -11.53 -12.69
C PHE A 165 -3.35 -12.95 -13.21
N VAL A 166 -2.98 -13.85 -12.31
CA VAL A 166 -2.80 -15.26 -12.61
C VAL A 166 -3.67 -16.09 -11.69
N SER A 167 -4.56 -16.89 -12.28
CA SER A 167 -5.45 -17.78 -11.55
C SER A 167 -4.68 -18.91 -10.86
N LYS A 168 -5.31 -19.64 -9.93
CA LYS A 168 -4.74 -20.82 -9.29
C LYS A 168 -4.29 -21.90 -10.28
N GLY A 169 -4.92 -21.96 -11.45
CA GLY A 169 -4.55 -22.87 -12.56
C GLY A 169 -3.49 -22.29 -13.52
N GLY A 170 -2.81 -21.18 -13.17
CA GLY A 170 -1.75 -20.58 -13.99
C GLY A 170 -2.25 -19.76 -15.19
N LYS A 171 -3.58 -19.58 -15.38
CA LYS A 171 -4.11 -18.83 -16.51
C LYS A 171 -4.13 -17.32 -16.22
N PRO A 172 -3.60 -16.50 -17.15
CA PRO A 172 -3.68 -15.04 -17.02
C PRO A 172 -5.13 -14.57 -17.21
N PHE A 173 -5.50 -13.53 -16.46
CA PHE A 173 -6.82 -12.90 -16.58
C PHE A 173 -6.79 -11.42 -16.21
N SER A 174 -7.87 -10.73 -16.57
CA SER A 174 -8.14 -9.34 -16.17
C SER A 174 -9.36 -9.31 -15.26
N SER A 175 -9.43 -8.31 -14.38
CA SER A 175 -10.54 -8.17 -13.45
C SER A 175 -10.81 -6.70 -13.11
N LEU A 176 -12.05 -6.39 -12.81
CA LEU A 176 -12.45 -5.16 -12.15
C LEU A 176 -12.16 -5.31 -10.65
N LEU A 177 -11.38 -4.40 -10.09
CA LEU A 177 -11.08 -4.33 -8.67
C LEU A 177 -11.61 -3.03 -8.07
N GLY A 178 -11.88 -3.09 -6.80
CA GLY A 178 -12.25 -1.96 -5.96
C GLY A 178 -12.43 -2.40 -4.52
N LEU A 179 -12.88 -1.49 -3.67
CA LEU A 179 -13.22 -1.78 -2.28
C LEU A 179 -14.73 -1.98 -2.13
N LYS A 180 -15.11 -2.90 -1.27
CA LYS A 180 -16.46 -3.05 -0.74
C LYS A 180 -16.70 -2.02 0.39
N GLU A 181 -17.93 -1.90 0.83
CA GLU A 181 -18.30 -1.04 1.98
C GLU A 181 -17.58 -1.44 3.27
N ASP A 182 -17.30 -2.73 3.46
CA ASP A 182 -16.54 -3.25 4.60
C ASP A 182 -15.01 -3.06 4.49
N GLY A 183 -14.54 -2.40 3.44
CA GLY A 183 -13.12 -2.18 3.15
C GLY A 183 -12.41 -3.36 2.48
N GLY A 184 -13.08 -4.51 2.30
CA GLY A 184 -12.51 -5.67 1.63
C GLY A 184 -12.29 -5.41 0.13
N VAL A 185 -11.20 -5.90 -0.43
CA VAL A 185 -10.97 -5.85 -1.89
C VAL A 185 -11.86 -6.88 -2.58
N PHE A 186 -12.58 -6.47 -3.61
CA PHE A 186 -13.29 -7.41 -4.47
C PHE A 186 -12.60 -7.55 -5.83
N LEU A 187 -12.71 -8.74 -6.41
CA LEU A 187 -12.40 -9.01 -7.81
C LEU A 187 -13.69 -9.45 -8.51
N ASN A 188 -14.01 -8.80 -9.61
CA ASN A 188 -15.15 -9.18 -10.43
C ASN A 188 -14.80 -9.09 -11.92
N SER A 189 -14.81 -10.21 -12.62
CA SER A 189 -14.63 -10.21 -14.07
C SER A 189 -15.92 -9.93 -14.83
N THR A 190 -17.08 -10.09 -14.20
CA THR A 190 -18.41 -9.84 -14.81
C THR A 190 -18.77 -8.37 -14.67
N ILE A 191 -19.09 -7.71 -15.77
CA ILE A 191 -19.44 -6.28 -15.83
C ILE A 191 -20.95 -6.08 -15.81
N CYS A 192 -21.67 -6.77 -16.72
CA CYS A 192 -23.12 -6.67 -16.90
C CYS A 192 -23.64 -7.90 -17.67
N LYS A 193 -24.94 -7.91 -18.01
CA LYS A 193 -25.54 -8.90 -18.86
C LYS A 193 -25.42 -8.50 -20.35
N CYS A 194 -25.25 -9.51 -21.22
CA CYS A 194 -25.14 -9.29 -22.64
C CYS A 194 -26.51 -8.90 -23.24
N PRO A 195 -26.60 -7.79 -23.99
CA PRO A 195 -27.87 -7.35 -24.59
C PRO A 195 -28.37 -8.26 -25.71
N VAL A 196 -27.51 -9.16 -26.25
CA VAL A 196 -27.85 -10.05 -27.37
C VAL A 196 -28.37 -11.38 -26.87
N CYS A 197 -27.75 -12.00 -25.86
CA CYS A 197 -28.08 -13.37 -25.45
C CYS A 197 -28.32 -13.57 -23.96
N GLY A 198 -28.21 -12.49 -23.15
CA GLY A 198 -28.37 -12.56 -21.69
C GLY A 198 -27.22 -13.21 -20.94
N GLY A 199 -26.16 -13.67 -21.61
CA GLY A 199 -24.95 -14.17 -20.99
C GLY A 199 -24.19 -13.06 -20.20
N ASP A 200 -23.13 -13.42 -19.50
CA ASP A 200 -22.32 -12.45 -18.74
C ASP A 200 -21.30 -11.76 -19.65
N ILE A 201 -21.13 -10.46 -19.51
CA ILE A 201 -20.03 -9.72 -20.12
C ILE A 201 -18.85 -9.74 -19.18
N HIS A 202 -17.74 -10.33 -19.62
CA HIS A 202 -16.49 -10.43 -18.86
C HIS A 202 -15.43 -9.50 -19.43
N VAL A 203 -14.60 -8.96 -18.53
CA VAL A 203 -13.40 -8.22 -18.94
C VAL A 203 -12.25 -9.19 -19.27
N SER A 204 -11.59 -8.92 -20.39
CA SER A 204 -10.35 -9.57 -20.83
C SER A 204 -9.27 -8.53 -21.10
N PRO A 205 -8.01 -8.90 -21.37
CA PRO A 205 -6.94 -7.92 -21.60
C PRO A 205 -7.19 -6.92 -22.74
N LYS A 206 -7.95 -7.32 -23.77
CA LYS A 206 -8.18 -6.48 -24.96
C LYS A 206 -9.63 -5.99 -25.11
N ALA A 207 -10.59 -6.71 -24.53
CA ALA A 207 -12.00 -6.45 -24.79
C ALA A 207 -12.88 -6.85 -23.59
N TYR A 208 -14.11 -6.40 -23.65
CA TYR A 208 -15.25 -6.93 -22.88
C TYR A 208 -16.00 -7.90 -23.77
N ASN A 209 -16.09 -9.16 -23.40
CA ASN A 209 -16.64 -10.24 -24.22
C ASN A 209 -17.81 -10.92 -23.54
N CYS A 210 -18.80 -11.33 -24.33
CA CYS A 210 -19.85 -12.21 -23.82
C CYS A 210 -19.27 -13.59 -23.43
N SER A 211 -19.73 -14.17 -22.32
CA SER A 211 -19.39 -15.53 -21.88
C SER A 211 -19.73 -16.59 -22.93
N ASN A 212 -20.73 -16.31 -23.78
CA ASN A 212 -21.18 -17.18 -24.86
C ASN A 212 -20.49 -16.94 -26.21
N TYR A 213 -19.42 -16.15 -26.24
CA TYR A 213 -18.68 -15.86 -27.48
C TYR A 213 -18.08 -17.11 -28.11
N ALA A 214 -17.53 -18.02 -27.32
CA ALA A 214 -16.98 -19.29 -27.76
C ALA A 214 -17.93 -20.47 -27.58
N ASN A 215 -19.21 -20.23 -27.22
CA ASN A 215 -20.19 -21.27 -27.03
C ASN A 215 -20.73 -21.68 -28.40
N GLU A 216 -20.60 -22.95 -28.78
CA GLU A 216 -20.98 -23.49 -30.11
C GLU A 216 -22.48 -23.43 -30.37
N ASP A 217 -23.31 -23.49 -29.33
CA ASP A 217 -24.78 -23.47 -29.45
C ASP A 217 -25.32 -22.04 -29.58
N VAL A 218 -24.79 -21.09 -28.82
CA VAL A 218 -25.31 -19.71 -28.77
C VAL A 218 -24.59 -18.79 -29.75
N LYS A 219 -23.27 -18.97 -29.96
CA LYS A 219 -22.41 -18.20 -30.90
C LYS A 219 -22.59 -16.70 -30.81
N CYS A 220 -22.66 -16.15 -29.59
CA CYS A 220 -22.83 -14.75 -29.38
C CYS A 220 -21.58 -13.95 -29.80
N GLN A 221 -21.78 -12.98 -30.70
CA GLN A 221 -20.68 -12.16 -31.26
C GLN A 221 -20.49 -10.82 -30.54
N PHE A 222 -21.15 -10.59 -29.40
CA PHE A 222 -21.04 -9.35 -28.70
C PHE A 222 -19.68 -9.22 -28.02
N PHE A 223 -18.96 -8.16 -28.39
CA PHE A 223 -17.75 -7.71 -27.70
C PHE A 223 -17.56 -6.19 -27.87
N VAL A 224 -16.79 -5.58 -26.97
CA VAL A 224 -16.40 -4.16 -27.01
C VAL A 224 -14.89 -4.07 -26.75
N TRP A 225 -14.15 -3.47 -27.66
CA TRP A 225 -12.72 -3.25 -27.43
C TRP A 225 -12.48 -2.31 -26.24
N ARG A 226 -11.50 -2.62 -25.39
CA ARG A 226 -11.10 -1.74 -24.28
C ARG A 226 -10.39 -0.48 -24.73
N ASN A 227 -9.77 -0.52 -25.88
CA ASN A 227 -9.26 0.66 -26.57
C ASN A 227 -9.95 0.75 -27.93
N LEU A 228 -10.79 1.75 -28.09
CA LEU A 228 -11.52 2.04 -29.33
C LEU A 228 -11.07 3.40 -29.82
N ASP A 229 -10.31 3.43 -30.93
CA ASP A 229 -9.76 4.67 -31.51
C ASP A 229 -9.11 5.59 -30.46
N GLY A 230 -8.24 5.02 -29.61
CA GLY A 230 -7.51 5.76 -28.56
C GLY A 230 -8.34 6.12 -27.32
N HIS A 231 -9.66 5.88 -27.33
CA HIS A 231 -10.49 5.99 -26.13
C HIS A 231 -10.41 4.70 -25.30
N ILE A 232 -10.16 4.84 -24.00
CA ILE A 232 -10.20 3.69 -23.08
C ILE A 232 -11.62 3.50 -22.58
N VAL A 233 -12.29 2.51 -23.15
CA VAL A 233 -13.67 2.15 -22.79
C VAL A 233 -13.70 1.62 -21.35
N THR A 234 -14.52 2.24 -20.53
CA THR A 234 -14.67 1.91 -19.10
C THR A 234 -15.73 0.80 -18.89
N PRO A 235 -15.73 0.11 -17.73
CA PRO A 235 -16.82 -0.78 -17.36
C PRO A 235 -18.19 -0.11 -17.34
N GLU A 236 -18.22 1.20 -17.03
CA GLU A 236 -19.47 1.98 -17.00
C GLU A 236 -20.01 2.21 -18.41
N ASP A 237 -19.13 2.57 -19.36
CA ASP A 237 -19.53 2.70 -20.78
C ASP A 237 -20.14 1.40 -21.30
N VAL A 238 -19.51 0.25 -20.96
CA VAL A 238 -20.04 -1.07 -21.37
C VAL A 238 -21.39 -1.36 -20.72
N ARG A 239 -21.56 -0.97 -19.45
CA ARG A 239 -22.85 -1.16 -18.76
C ARG A 239 -23.95 -0.35 -19.42
N GLN A 240 -23.71 0.92 -19.70
CA GLN A 240 -24.66 1.81 -20.41
C GLN A 240 -24.98 1.27 -21.83
N LEU A 241 -23.97 0.81 -22.57
CA LEU A 241 -24.19 0.16 -23.86
C LEU A 241 -25.11 -1.04 -23.78
N CYS A 242 -24.91 -1.89 -22.75
CA CYS A 242 -25.71 -3.10 -22.59
C CYS A 242 -27.13 -2.80 -22.09
N GLU A 243 -27.33 -1.82 -21.24
CA GLU A 243 -28.60 -1.48 -20.60
C GLU A 243 -29.44 -0.51 -21.45
N ASN A 244 -28.80 0.53 -22.02
CA ASN A 244 -29.46 1.64 -22.71
C ASN A 244 -29.25 1.63 -24.23
N GLY A 245 -28.38 0.76 -24.74
CA GLY A 245 -27.99 0.73 -26.15
C GLY A 245 -27.03 1.85 -26.55
N GLN A 246 -26.66 2.75 -25.65
CA GLN A 246 -25.73 3.86 -25.90
C GLN A 246 -25.05 4.32 -24.62
N VAL A 247 -23.91 5.00 -24.77
CA VAL A 247 -23.28 5.74 -23.69
C VAL A 247 -23.89 7.14 -23.65
N ASP A 248 -24.23 7.62 -22.44
CA ASP A 248 -24.95 8.88 -22.28
C ASP A 248 -24.07 10.09 -22.66
N GLU A 249 -22.78 10.01 -22.43
CA GLU A 249 -21.82 11.08 -22.71
C GLU A 249 -21.26 10.99 -24.14
N VAL A 250 -20.92 12.14 -24.71
CA VAL A 250 -20.10 12.24 -25.92
C VAL A 250 -18.65 11.99 -25.53
N LEU A 251 -18.06 10.97 -26.12
CA LEU A 251 -16.70 10.50 -25.79
C LEU A 251 -15.69 11.04 -26.81
N ARG A 252 -14.44 11.22 -26.34
CA ARG A 252 -13.31 11.65 -27.17
C ARG A 252 -12.54 10.47 -27.70
N PHE A 253 -12.39 10.44 -29.02
CA PHE A 253 -11.64 9.44 -29.79
C PHE A 253 -10.49 10.10 -30.56
N TYR A 254 -9.58 9.32 -31.11
CA TYR A 254 -8.42 9.83 -31.85
C TYR A 254 -8.27 9.08 -33.18
N ARG A 255 -8.12 9.83 -34.25
CA ARG A 255 -7.79 9.26 -35.59
C ARG A 255 -6.36 8.71 -35.56
N GLU A 256 -5.99 7.89 -36.55
CA GLU A 256 -4.62 7.37 -36.71
C GLU A 256 -3.55 8.48 -36.74
N ASN A 257 -3.88 9.66 -37.24
CA ASN A 257 -2.99 10.83 -37.23
C ASN A 257 -2.98 11.61 -35.92
N GLY A 258 -3.57 11.08 -34.84
CA GLY A 258 -3.65 11.68 -33.50
C GLY A 258 -4.64 12.83 -33.36
N ARG A 259 -5.42 13.19 -34.39
CA ARG A 259 -6.41 14.26 -34.29
C ARG A 259 -7.63 13.79 -33.49
N PRO A 260 -8.05 14.54 -32.43
CA PRO A 260 -9.24 14.17 -31.67
C PRO A 260 -10.51 14.41 -32.47
N PHE A 261 -11.53 13.61 -32.14
CA PHE A 261 -12.91 13.80 -32.56
C PHE A 261 -13.86 13.31 -31.49
N ASP A 262 -15.01 13.94 -31.37
CA ASP A 262 -15.98 13.62 -30.33
C ASP A 262 -17.17 12.92 -30.96
N LYS A 263 -17.59 11.79 -30.38
CA LYS A 263 -18.70 10.94 -30.87
C LYS A 263 -19.41 10.27 -29.70
N GLN A 264 -20.67 9.93 -29.91
CA GLN A 264 -21.43 9.08 -29.00
C GLN A 264 -21.24 7.62 -29.41
N MET A 265 -21.02 6.74 -28.45
CA MET A 265 -20.89 5.30 -28.68
C MET A 265 -22.24 4.62 -28.51
N LYS A 266 -22.68 3.86 -29.53
CA LYS A 266 -23.97 3.15 -29.55
C LYS A 266 -23.80 1.69 -29.93
N PHE A 267 -24.74 0.87 -29.49
CA PHE A 267 -24.93 -0.49 -29.94
C PHE A 267 -26.10 -0.57 -30.93
N GLN A 268 -25.82 -0.81 -32.20
CA GLN A 268 -26.79 -0.88 -33.27
C GLN A 268 -26.50 -2.09 -34.18
N ASP A 269 -27.53 -2.83 -34.57
CA ASP A 269 -27.42 -3.97 -35.48
C ASP A 269 -26.36 -4.99 -35.11
N GLY A 270 -26.19 -5.26 -33.79
CA GLY A 270 -25.23 -6.20 -33.27
C GLY A 270 -23.76 -5.69 -33.22
N LYS A 271 -23.54 -4.40 -33.48
CA LYS A 271 -22.19 -3.76 -33.52
C LYS A 271 -22.12 -2.49 -32.71
N ILE A 272 -20.90 -2.16 -32.30
CA ILE A 272 -20.60 -0.85 -31.71
C ILE A 272 -20.33 0.14 -32.83
N VAL A 273 -21.04 1.25 -32.85
CA VAL A 273 -20.92 2.33 -33.82
C VAL A 273 -20.66 3.68 -33.10
N LEU A 274 -19.92 4.57 -33.77
CA LEU A 274 -19.66 5.94 -33.31
C LEU A 274 -20.51 6.90 -34.15
N VAL A 275 -21.45 7.59 -33.51
CA VAL A 275 -22.40 8.49 -34.16
C VAL A 275 -22.23 9.95 -33.72
#